data_9c6b0d4b4ded951285ad464ea160048f
#
_entry.id   9c6b0d4b4ded951285ad464ea160048f
#
_cell.length_a   1.000
_cell.length_b   1.000
_cell.length_c   1.000
_cell.angle_alpha   90.00
_cell.angle_beta   90.00
_cell.angle_gamma   90.00
#
_symmetry.space_group_name_H-M   'P 1'
#
loop_
_entity.id
_entity.type
_entity.pdbx_description
1 polymer ?
#
loop_
_entity_poly.entity_id
_entity_poly.type
_entity_poly.pdbx_seq_one_letter_code
_entity_poly.pdbx_strand_id
1 'polypeptide(L)'
;RSSDLEIIYRVRKLRQRHDELVIQCEAGSLELQAEKMAEKYPNVDGICRELQKKYTYAEEEYMVVAPENIFAIIKEGRMLHHCVGNDGSGERYYERMERRESFILFLRRTDEPEDPYYTLEIEPDGTVRQKRTLFDRQHEDIEQATDFLRRWQKVIAERLTGRDLKLAAESRILREKEFIQLKKDRVII
;
A
#
# COMPACT_ATOMS: atom_id res chain seq x y z
N ARG A 1 19.43 -8.68 -22.56
CA ARG A 1 18.88 -8.54 -21.17
C ARG A 1 18.72 -7.07 -20.76
N SER A 2 19.70 -6.19 -21.05
CA SER A 2 19.58 -4.75 -20.72
C SER A 2 18.53 -4.04 -21.57
N SER A 3 18.42 -4.37 -22.86
CA SER A 3 17.41 -3.79 -23.77
C SER A 3 15.98 -4.17 -23.42
N ASP A 4 15.75 -5.38 -22.93
CA ASP A 4 14.42 -5.85 -22.56
C ASP A 4 13.91 -5.13 -21.30
N LEU A 5 14.79 -4.89 -20.32
CA LEU A 5 14.47 -4.11 -19.12
C LEU A 5 14.17 -2.65 -19.48
N GLU A 6 14.91 -2.06 -20.42
CA GLU A 6 14.65 -0.70 -20.88
C GLU A 6 13.32 -0.57 -21.62
N ILE A 7 12.96 -1.56 -22.44
CA ILE A 7 11.67 -1.60 -23.13
C ILE A 7 10.53 -1.72 -22.10
N ILE A 8 10.65 -2.64 -21.14
CA ILE A 8 9.66 -2.82 -20.07
C ILE A 8 9.48 -1.52 -19.28
N TYR A 9 10.58 -0.84 -18.96
CA TYR A 9 10.55 0.45 -18.26
C TYR A 9 9.83 1.53 -19.07
N ARG A 10 10.13 1.67 -20.37
CA ARG A 10 9.47 2.66 -21.25
C ARG A 10 7.99 2.39 -21.42
N VAL A 11 7.59 1.14 -21.60
CA VAL A 11 6.18 0.74 -21.68
C VAL A 11 5.45 1.04 -20.37
N ARG A 12 6.10 0.79 -19.24
CA ARG A 12 5.56 1.12 -17.91
C ARG A 12 5.34 2.63 -17.76
N LYS A 13 6.32 3.46 -18.17
CA LYS A 13 6.19 4.94 -18.13
C LYS A 13 5.09 5.48 -19.03
N LEU A 14 4.96 4.98 -20.25
CA LEU A 14 3.89 5.39 -21.17
C LEU A 14 2.52 5.07 -20.58
N ARG A 15 2.38 3.90 -19.96
CA ARG A 15 1.15 3.50 -19.30
C ARG A 15 0.84 4.35 -18.09
N GLN A 16 1.80 4.60 -17.23
CA GLN A 16 1.64 5.51 -16.08
C GLN A 16 1.17 6.90 -16.55
N ARG A 17 1.76 7.44 -17.62
CA ARG A 17 1.37 8.73 -18.17
C ARG A 17 -0.05 8.74 -18.70
N HIS A 18 -0.47 7.68 -19.39
CA HIS A 18 -1.85 7.50 -19.85
C HIS A 18 -2.80 7.48 -18.65
N ASP A 19 -2.48 6.70 -17.62
CA ASP A 19 -3.34 6.53 -16.44
C ASP A 19 -3.44 7.82 -15.62
N GLU A 20 -2.36 8.61 -15.53
CA GLU A 20 -2.41 9.96 -14.96
C GLU A 20 -3.40 10.87 -15.70
N LEU A 21 -3.40 10.86 -17.03
CA LEU A 21 -4.32 11.67 -17.84
C LEU A 21 -5.78 11.23 -17.65
N VAL A 22 -6.02 9.92 -17.58
CA VAL A 22 -7.36 9.38 -17.29
C VAL A 22 -7.82 9.82 -15.90
N ILE A 23 -6.95 9.70 -14.89
CA ILE A 23 -7.24 10.15 -13.51
C ILE A 23 -7.51 11.65 -13.46
N GLN A 24 -6.76 12.48 -14.20
CA GLN A 24 -7.03 13.93 -14.30
C GLN A 24 -8.41 14.21 -14.91
N CYS A 25 -8.82 13.45 -15.91
CA CYS A 25 -10.17 13.56 -16.48
C CYS A 25 -11.27 13.08 -15.52
N GLU A 26 -10.96 12.16 -14.62
CA GLU A 26 -11.88 11.59 -13.62
C GLU A 26 -11.74 12.23 -12.22
N ALA A 27 -10.96 13.30 -12.09
CA ALA A 27 -10.60 13.89 -10.80
C ALA A 27 -11.80 14.15 -9.88
N GLY A 28 -12.89 14.70 -10.40
CA GLY A 28 -14.10 14.93 -9.62
C GLY A 28 -14.76 13.64 -9.08
N SER A 29 -14.62 12.52 -9.80
CA SER A 29 -15.11 11.22 -9.36
C SER A 29 -14.24 10.64 -8.23
N LEU A 30 -12.92 10.81 -8.32
CA LEU A 30 -11.98 10.36 -7.29
C LEU A 30 -12.12 11.15 -5.98
N GLU A 31 -12.29 12.46 -6.09
CA GLU A 31 -12.53 13.33 -4.93
C GLU A 31 -13.82 12.92 -4.21
N LEU A 32 -14.92 12.73 -4.95
CA LEU A 32 -16.18 12.30 -4.37
C LEU A 32 -16.08 10.90 -3.72
N GLN A 33 -15.34 9.99 -4.32
CA GLN A 33 -15.07 8.67 -3.72
C GLN A 33 -14.28 8.83 -2.40
N ALA A 34 -13.25 9.66 -2.40
CA ALA A 34 -12.44 9.91 -1.22
C ALA A 34 -13.24 10.56 -0.08
N GLU A 35 -14.10 11.52 -0.40
CA GLU A 35 -15.00 12.14 0.58
C GLU A 35 -15.92 11.11 1.24
N LYS A 36 -16.59 10.25 0.44
CA LYS A 36 -17.44 9.16 0.96
C LYS A 36 -16.67 8.19 1.85
N MET A 37 -15.45 7.84 1.46
CA MET A 37 -14.63 6.94 2.28
C MET A 37 -14.14 7.62 3.56
N ALA A 38 -13.79 8.92 3.52
CA ALA A 38 -13.41 9.68 4.69
C ALA A 38 -14.57 9.86 5.69
N GLU A 39 -15.79 10.05 5.20
CA GLU A 39 -16.98 10.06 6.05
C GLU A 39 -17.21 8.71 6.76
N LYS A 40 -17.01 7.62 6.02
CA LYS A 40 -17.22 6.25 6.54
C LYS A 40 -16.10 5.80 7.48
N TYR A 41 -14.87 6.24 7.23
CA TYR A 41 -13.65 5.87 7.96
C TYR A 41 -12.90 7.13 8.46
N PRO A 42 -13.46 7.84 9.44
CA PRO A 42 -13.02 9.19 9.81
C PRO A 42 -11.63 9.24 10.47
N ASN A 43 -11.12 8.12 11.00
CA ASN A 43 -9.81 8.11 11.64
C ASN A 43 -8.66 7.84 10.66
N VAL A 44 -8.93 7.34 9.44
CA VAL A 44 -7.89 6.91 8.49
C VAL A 44 -6.92 8.04 8.14
N ASP A 45 -7.41 9.24 7.87
CA ASP A 45 -6.54 10.39 7.58
C ASP A 45 -5.64 10.79 8.76
N GLY A 46 -6.17 10.66 9.99
CA GLY A 46 -5.38 10.83 11.20
C GLY A 46 -4.31 9.77 11.36
N ILE A 47 -4.67 8.52 11.05
CA ILE A 47 -3.73 7.39 11.04
C ILE A 47 -2.63 7.61 10.00
N CYS A 48 -2.95 8.03 8.78
CA CYS A 48 -1.96 8.33 7.74
C CYS A 48 -0.89 9.31 8.24
N ARG A 49 -1.28 10.38 8.93
CA ARG A 49 -0.34 11.34 9.54
C ARG A 49 0.56 10.73 10.63
N GLU A 50 0.01 9.80 11.43
CA GLU A 50 0.83 9.05 12.41
C GLU A 50 1.83 8.13 11.71
N LEU A 51 1.40 7.44 10.63
CA LEU A 51 2.24 6.53 9.86
C LEU A 51 3.43 7.24 9.22
N GLN A 52 3.26 8.48 8.73
CA GLN A 52 4.35 9.26 8.14
C GLN A 52 5.53 9.40 9.08
N LYS A 53 5.29 9.67 10.35
CA LYS A 53 6.34 9.84 11.36
C LYS A 53 7.04 8.53 11.71
N LYS A 54 6.32 7.43 11.66
CA LYS A 54 6.78 6.14 12.17
C LYS A 54 7.43 5.28 11.08
N TYR A 55 6.79 5.18 9.90
CA TYR A 55 7.14 4.18 8.89
C TYR A 55 7.89 4.76 7.68
N THR A 56 7.91 6.10 7.51
CA THR A 56 8.65 6.69 6.39
C THR A 56 10.15 6.54 6.59
N TYR A 57 10.82 6.05 5.55
CA TYR A 57 12.27 5.85 5.51
C TYR A 57 12.75 5.77 4.07
N ALA A 58 13.92 6.32 3.80
CA ALA A 58 14.53 6.33 2.47
C ALA A 58 16.00 5.96 2.54
N GLU A 59 16.47 5.27 1.51
CA GLU A 59 17.88 5.01 1.20
C GLU A 59 18.15 5.49 -0.24
N GLU A 60 19.32 5.13 -0.78
CA GLU A 60 19.77 5.63 -2.09
C GLU A 60 18.83 5.25 -3.24
N GLU A 61 18.32 4.00 -3.26
CA GLU A 61 17.53 3.48 -4.39
C GLU A 61 16.02 3.41 -4.10
N TYR A 62 15.64 3.21 -2.84
CA TYR A 62 14.26 2.95 -2.43
C TYR A 62 13.84 3.77 -1.23
N MET A 63 12.53 4.03 -1.18
CA MET A 63 11.91 4.65 -0.02
C MET A 63 10.56 4.01 0.29
N VAL A 64 10.20 3.94 1.57
CA VAL A 64 8.85 3.66 2.03
C VAL A 64 8.23 4.96 2.49
N VAL A 65 7.06 5.29 1.98
CA VAL A 65 6.29 6.47 2.37
C VAL A 65 4.89 6.09 2.80
N ALA A 66 4.35 6.77 3.78
CA ALA A 66 2.96 6.64 4.16
C ALA A 66 2.08 7.54 3.28
N PRO A 67 0.85 7.12 2.94
CA PRO A 67 -0.10 7.98 2.25
C PRO A 67 -0.41 9.22 3.09
N GLU A 68 -0.72 10.34 2.44
CA GLU A 68 -1.13 11.56 3.12
C GLU A 68 -2.54 11.45 3.71
N ASN A 69 -3.41 10.77 2.98
CA ASN A 69 -4.84 10.64 3.29
C ASN A 69 -5.48 9.51 2.46
N ILE A 70 -6.78 9.30 2.62
CA ILE A 70 -7.57 8.34 1.84
C ILE A 70 -7.48 8.62 0.33
N PHE A 71 -7.51 9.89 -0.09
CA PHE A 71 -7.41 10.25 -1.51
C PHE A 71 -6.12 9.72 -2.14
N ALA A 72 -4.98 9.85 -1.43
CA ALA A 72 -3.70 9.32 -1.91
C ALA A 72 -3.73 7.79 -2.08
N ILE A 73 -4.42 7.07 -1.18
CA ILE A 73 -4.58 5.61 -1.26
C ILE A 73 -5.43 5.23 -2.48
N ILE A 74 -6.54 5.91 -2.71
CA ILE A 74 -7.42 5.67 -3.87
C ILE A 74 -6.67 5.95 -5.17
N LYS A 75 -5.98 7.09 -5.25
CA LYS A 75 -5.16 7.47 -6.40
C LYS A 75 -4.12 6.41 -6.73
N GLU A 76 -3.38 5.93 -5.73
CA GLU A 76 -2.39 4.86 -5.86
C GLU A 76 -3.00 3.59 -6.47
N GLY A 77 -4.12 3.16 -5.90
CA GLY A 77 -4.82 1.97 -6.38
C GLY A 77 -5.36 2.12 -7.80
N ARG A 78 -5.83 3.31 -8.20
CA ARG A 78 -6.25 3.60 -9.56
C ARG A 78 -5.07 3.57 -10.53
N MET A 79 -3.95 4.20 -10.18
CA MET A 79 -2.75 4.22 -11.02
C MET A 79 -2.15 2.82 -11.21
N LEU A 80 -2.21 1.96 -10.20
CA LEU A 80 -1.73 0.59 -10.27
C LEU A 80 -2.81 -0.43 -10.68
N HIS A 81 -4.04 0.01 -10.97
CA HIS A 81 -5.16 -0.87 -11.35
C HIS A 81 -5.34 -2.06 -10.39
N HIS A 82 -5.30 -1.81 -9.09
CA HIS A 82 -5.51 -2.85 -8.08
C HIS A 82 -6.61 -2.50 -7.08
N CYS A 83 -7.00 -3.48 -6.28
CA CYS A 83 -8.21 -3.45 -5.46
C CYS A 83 -8.27 -2.31 -4.43
N VAL A 84 -7.14 -1.78 -3.97
CA VAL A 84 -7.11 -0.68 -2.98
C VAL A 84 -7.81 0.60 -3.48
N GLY A 85 -7.77 0.86 -4.80
CA GLY A 85 -8.45 2.01 -5.42
C GLY A 85 -9.87 1.73 -5.94
N ASN A 86 -10.37 0.50 -5.80
CA ASN A 86 -11.67 0.11 -6.35
C ASN A 86 -12.81 0.31 -5.35
N ASP A 87 -13.98 0.73 -5.87
CA ASP A 87 -15.20 0.75 -5.09
C ASP A 87 -15.58 -0.67 -4.61
N GLY A 88 -15.98 -0.79 -3.38
CA GLY A 88 -16.39 -2.05 -2.75
C GLY A 88 -15.20 -2.93 -2.33
N SER A 89 -14.41 -3.46 -3.25
CA SER A 89 -13.28 -4.35 -2.91
C SER A 89 -12.16 -3.67 -2.13
N GLY A 90 -12.00 -2.35 -2.29
CA GLY A 90 -11.02 -1.54 -1.55
C GLY A 90 -11.42 -1.22 -0.11
N GLU A 91 -12.72 -1.24 0.20
CA GLU A 91 -13.22 -0.84 1.52
C GLU A 91 -12.60 -1.62 2.68
N ARG A 92 -12.34 -2.92 2.50
CA ARG A 92 -11.72 -3.75 3.54
C ARG A 92 -10.36 -3.22 4.03
N TYR A 93 -9.61 -2.50 3.18
CA TYR A 93 -8.33 -1.92 3.58
C TYR A 93 -8.53 -0.70 4.48
N TYR A 94 -9.51 0.16 4.18
CA TYR A 94 -9.86 1.30 5.03
C TYR A 94 -10.43 0.83 6.36
N GLU A 95 -11.27 -0.21 6.34
CA GLU A 95 -11.83 -0.83 7.54
C GLU A 95 -10.72 -1.40 8.45
N ARG A 96 -9.72 -2.09 7.88
CA ARG A 96 -8.56 -2.57 8.63
C ARG A 96 -7.69 -1.42 9.15
N MET A 97 -7.50 -0.36 8.37
CA MET A 97 -6.78 0.83 8.82
C MET A 97 -7.52 1.52 9.96
N GLU A 98 -8.82 1.70 9.85
CA GLU A 98 -9.67 2.30 10.89
C GLU A 98 -9.55 1.54 12.23
N ARG A 99 -9.50 0.21 12.19
CA ARG A 99 -9.28 -0.65 13.36
C ARG A 99 -7.80 -0.81 13.74
N ARG A 100 -6.88 -0.19 13.02
CA ARG A 100 -5.43 -0.35 13.20
C ARG A 100 -4.94 -1.80 13.09
N GLU A 101 -5.64 -2.60 12.32
CA GLU A 101 -5.30 -4.00 12.05
C GLU A 101 -4.16 -4.13 11.05
N SER A 102 -4.23 -3.39 9.94
CA SER A 102 -3.15 -3.28 8.96
C SER A 102 -3.12 -1.87 8.37
N PHE A 103 -2.01 -1.52 7.75
CA PHE A 103 -1.79 -0.21 7.17
C PHE A 103 -1.34 -0.33 5.72
N ILE A 104 -1.72 0.66 4.90
CA ILE A 104 -1.23 0.82 3.54
C ILE A 104 -0.05 1.79 3.55
N LEU A 105 1.05 1.37 2.92
CA LEU A 105 2.23 2.18 2.64
C LEU A 105 2.60 2.05 1.18
N PHE A 106 3.43 2.96 0.68
CA PHE A 106 3.93 2.96 -0.68
C PHE A 106 5.44 2.72 -0.68
N LEU A 107 5.88 1.74 -1.45
CA LEU A 107 7.29 1.60 -1.82
C LEU A 107 7.52 2.40 -3.09
N ARG A 108 8.52 3.25 -3.10
CA ARG A 108 8.91 4.10 -4.22
C ARG A 108 10.37 3.87 -4.58
N ARG A 109 10.72 4.21 -5.79
CA ARG A 109 12.10 4.44 -6.19
C ARG A 109 12.46 5.89 -5.87
N THR A 110 13.65 6.14 -5.36
CA THR A 110 14.08 7.50 -4.97
C THR A 110 14.34 8.41 -6.17
N ASP A 111 14.66 7.84 -7.32
CA ASP A 111 14.79 8.58 -8.59
C ASP A 111 13.43 8.95 -9.22
N GLU A 112 12.34 8.32 -8.78
CA GLU A 112 10.97 8.54 -9.26
C GLU A 112 9.97 8.52 -8.07
N PRO A 113 10.09 9.44 -7.11
CA PRO A 113 9.35 9.39 -5.84
C PRO A 113 7.84 9.56 -5.98
N GLU A 114 7.39 10.22 -7.05
CA GLU A 114 5.96 10.44 -7.33
C GLU A 114 5.32 9.28 -8.10
N ASP A 115 6.12 8.43 -8.74
CA ASP A 115 5.62 7.34 -9.56
C ASP A 115 5.28 6.11 -8.68
N PRO A 116 4.04 5.57 -8.76
CA PRO A 116 3.69 4.34 -8.06
C PRO A 116 4.58 3.17 -8.47
N TYR A 117 5.16 2.48 -7.47
CA TYR A 117 5.98 1.32 -7.70
C TYR A 117 5.35 0.06 -7.09
N TYR A 118 5.22 0.00 -5.76
CA TYR A 118 4.46 -1.03 -5.05
C TYR A 118 3.64 -0.44 -3.93
N THR A 119 2.42 -0.95 -3.77
CA THR A 119 1.62 -0.76 -2.56
C THR A 119 1.90 -1.91 -1.59
N LEU A 120 2.20 -1.57 -0.36
CA LEU A 120 2.45 -2.50 0.72
C LEU A 120 1.25 -2.52 1.66
N GLU A 121 0.75 -3.69 2.04
CA GLU A 121 -0.07 -3.86 3.24
C GLU A 121 0.84 -4.39 4.34
N ILE A 122 0.88 -3.72 5.48
CA ILE A 122 1.73 -4.08 6.62
C ILE A 122 0.92 -4.27 7.89
N GLU A 123 1.42 -5.09 8.80
CA GLU A 123 0.96 -5.14 10.19
C GLU A 123 1.57 -3.98 11.01
N PRO A 124 1.02 -3.63 12.18
CA PRO A 124 1.54 -2.52 13.00
C PRO A 124 3.00 -2.65 13.44
N ASP A 125 3.59 -3.83 13.40
CA ASP A 125 5.03 -4.03 13.67
C ASP A 125 5.92 -3.95 12.41
N GLY A 126 5.33 -3.60 11.25
CA GLY A 126 6.06 -3.52 9.98
C GLY A 126 6.18 -4.85 9.23
N THR A 127 5.56 -5.92 9.71
CA THR A 127 5.49 -7.17 8.96
C THR A 127 4.69 -6.94 7.67
N VAL A 128 5.32 -7.19 6.53
CA VAL A 128 4.67 -7.03 5.22
C VAL A 128 3.73 -8.20 4.94
N ARG A 129 2.43 -7.93 4.85
CA ARG A 129 1.39 -8.90 4.49
C ARG A 129 1.37 -9.19 3.00
N GLN A 130 1.44 -8.14 2.19
CA GLN A 130 1.45 -8.23 0.74
C GLN A 130 2.14 -7.04 0.10
N LYS A 131 2.66 -7.29 -1.10
CA LYS A 131 3.30 -6.31 -1.99
C LYS A 131 2.61 -6.44 -3.34
N ARG A 132 1.95 -5.38 -3.79
CA ARG A 132 1.21 -5.38 -5.06
C ARG A 132 1.62 -4.20 -5.91
N THR A 133 1.78 -4.47 -7.19
CA THR A 133 1.99 -3.46 -8.22
C THR A 133 0.89 -3.56 -9.26
N LEU A 134 1.15 -3.17 -10.47
CA LEU A 134 0.21 -3.07 -11.57
C LEU A 134 -0.64 -4.36 -11.72
N PHE A 135 -1.97 -4.21 -11.78
CA PHE A 135 -2.96 -5.30 -11.88
C PHE A 135 -2.92 -6.31 -10.74
N ASP A 136 -2.68 -5.86 -9.54
CA ASP A 136 -2.64 -6.71 -8.33
C ASP A 136 -1.55 -7.80 -8.39
N ARG A 137 -0.52 -7.57 -9.22
CA ARG A 137 0.58 -8.52 -9.43
C ARG A 137 1.76 -8.24 -8.52
N GLN A 138 2.64 -9.20 -8.45
CA GLN A 138 3.99 -9.08 -7.91
C GLN A 138 4.94 -9.57 -8.99
N HIS A 139 5.91 -8.75 -9.37
CA HIS A 139 6.93 -9.09 -10.36
C HIS A 139 8.27 -9.40 -9.66
N GLU A 140 9.19 -10.02 -10.38
CA GLU A 140 10.51 -10.40 -9.86
C GLU A 140 11.36 -9.19 -9.43
N ASP A 141 11.09 -8.00 -9.98
CA ASP A 141 11.80 -6.77 -9.64
C ASP A 141 11.69 -6.39 -8.15
N ILE A 142 10.62 -6.81 -7.45
CA ILE A 142 10.47 -6.59 -6.01
C ILE A 142 11.54 -7.30 -5.18
N GLU A 143 12.18 -8.33 -5.72
CA GLU A 143 13.26 -9.04 -5.02
C GLU A 143 14.47 -8.12 -4.81
N GLN A 144 14.71 -7.18 -5.73
CA GLN A 144 15.76 -6.18 -5.60
C GLN A 144 15.57 -5.25 -4.41
N ALA A 145 14.31 -4.97 -4.04
CA ALA A 145 13.97 -4.15 -2.87
C ALA A 145 13.89 -4.96 -1.56
N THR A 146 14.10 -6.28 -1.59
CA THR A 146 13.91 -7.14 -0.41
C THR A 146 14.89 -6.79 0.72
N ASP A 147 16.15 -6.55 0.40
CA ASP A 147 17.16 -6.20 1.41
C ASP A 147 16.93 -4.79 1.97
N PHE A 148 16.47 -3.85 1.14
CA PHE A 148 16.01 -2.55 1.61
C PHE A 148 14.83 -2.70 2.58
N LEU A 149 13.80 -3.48 2.25
CA LEU A 149 12.65 -3.69 3.13
C LEU A 149 13.06 -4.35 4.46
N ARG A 150 14.03 -5.26 4.48
CA ARG A 150 14.58 -5.83 5.72
C ARG A 150 15.29 -4.78 6.58
N ARG A 151 16.05 -3.87 5.97
CA ARG A 151 16.70 -2.76 6.69
C ARG A 151 15.67 -1.77 7.19
N TRP A 152 14.68 -1.41 6.37
CA TRP A 152 13.54 -0.59 6.76
C TRP A 152 12.85 -1.16 8.00
N GLN A 153 12.53 -2.46 8.03
CA GLN A 153 11.89 -3.10 9.19
C GLN A 153 12.73 -2.97 10.46
N LYS A 154 14.06 -3.07 10.36
CA LYS A 154 14.95 -2.88 11.51
C LYS A 154 14.91 -1.44 12.02
N VAL A 155 14.95 -0.46 11.12
CA VAL A 155 14.90 0.96 11.49
C VAL A 155 13.57 1.32 12.14
N ILE A 156 12.44 0.88 11.58
CA ILE A 156 11.14 1.18 12.17
C ILE A 156 10.93 0.46 13.50
N ALA A 157 11.51 -0.72 13.72
CA ALA A 157 11.42 -1.44 14.99
C ALA A 157 11.87 -0.59 16.18
N GLU A 158 12.83 0.32 15.99
CA GLU A 158 13.29 1.26 17.01
C GLU A 158 12.28 2.38 17.30
N ARG A 159 11.31 2.60 16.39
CA ARG A 159 10.26 3.63 16.50
C ARG A 159 8.93 3.06 17.00
N LEU A 160 8.83 1.72 17.11
CA LEU A 160 7.61 1.06 17.55
C LEU A 160 7.44 1.18 19.07
N THR A 161 6.19 1.27 19.48
CA THR A 161 5.78 1.30 20.87
C THR A 161 5.19 -0.05 21.31
N GLY A 162 5.07 -0.28 22.62
CA GLY A 162 4.37 -1.47 23.13
C GLY A 162 2.94 -1.59 22.64
N ARG A 163 2.27 -0.45 22.33
CA ARG A 163 0.94 -0.45 21.69
C ARG A 163 0.98 -1.03 20.28
N ASP A 164 1.98 -0.68 19.48
CA ASP A 164 2.11 -1.19 18.11
C ASP A 164 2.32 -2.72 18.10
N LEU A 165 3.15 -3.20 19.01
CA LEU A 165 3.39 -4.64 19.15
C LEU A 165 2.14 -5.41 19.60
N LYS A 166 1.34 -4.82 20.50
CA LYS A 166 0.06 -5.39 20.91
C LYS A 166 -0.93 -5.44 19.74
N LEU A 167 -1.07 -4.34 19.00
CA LEU A 167 -1.92 -4.29 17.81
C LEU A 167 -1.48 -5.29 16.74
N ALA A 168 -0.18 -5.49 16.54
CA ALA A 168 0.33 -6.50 15.62
C ALA A 168 -0.01 -7.93 16.04
N ALA A 169 0.04 -8.23 17.34
CA ALA A 169 -0.39 -9.53 17.85
C ALA A 169 -1.89 -9.77 17.62
N GLU A 170 -2.74 -8.78 17.88
CA GLU A 170 -4.18 -8.82 17.62
C GLU A 170 -4.47 -8.99 16.12
N SER A 171 -3.76 -8.26 15.28
CA SER A 171 -3.79 -8.33 13.81
C SER A 171 -3.56 -9.75 13.29
N ARG A 172 -2.54 -10.45 13.81
CA ARG A 172 -2.26 -11.84 13.42
C ARG A 172 -3.39 -12.79 13.77
N ILE A 173 -3.98 -12.63 14.95
CA ILE A 173 -5.14 -13.44 15.38
C ILE A 173 -6.34 -13.21 14.45
N LEU A 174 -6.62 -11.96 14.07
CA LEU A 174 -7.72 -11.64 13.16
C LEU A 174 -7.48 -12.24 11.77
N ARG A 175 -6.26 -12.12 11.25
CA ARG A 175 -5.86 -12.69 9.96
C ARG A 175 -6.00 -14.21 9.94
N GLU A 176 -5.60 -14.87 11.00
CA GLU A 176 -5.74 -16.34 11.13
C GLU A 176 -7.22 -16.76 11.13
N LYS A 177 -8.06 -16.05 11.87
CA LYS A 177 -9.51 -16.30 11.89
C LYS A 177 -10.14 -16.09 10.50
N GLU A 178 -9.78 -15.01 9.81
CA GLU A 178 -10.24 -14.74 8.43
C GLU A 178 -9.84 -15.87 7.49
N PHE A 179 -8.59 -16.33 7.57
CA PHE A 179 -8.09 -17.44 6.76
C PHE A 179 -8.83 -18.76 7.03
N ILE A 180 -9.11 -19.08 8.30
CA ILE A 180 -9.89 -20.25 8.69
C ILE A 180 -11.31 -20.16 8.14
N GLN A 181 -11.92 -18.96 8.20
CA GLN A 181 -13.27 -18.74 7.67
C GLN A 181 -13.32 -18.92 6.16
N LEU A 182 -12.37 -18.33 5.41
CA LEU A 182 -12.28 -18.49 3.95
C LEU A 182 -12.09 -19.95 3.53
N LYS A 183 -11.35 -20.76 4.32
CA LYS A 183 -11.24 -22.20 4.09
C LYS A 183 -12.58 -22.93 4.32
N LYS A 184 -13.30 -22.58 5.39
CA LYS A 184 -14.61 -23.17 5.68
C LYS A 184 -15.61 -22.85 4.57
N ASP A 185 -15.57 -21.63 4.05
CA ASP A 185 -16.45 -21.16 2.97
C ASP A 185 -16.02 -21.69 1.59
N ARG A 186 -14.95 -22.51 1.53
CA ARG A 186 -14.37 -23.07 0.29
C ARG A 186 -13.94 -22.03 -0.74
N VAL A 187 -13.59 -20.84 -0.29
CA VAL A 187 -13.06 -19.77 -1.16
C VAL A 187 -11.59 -20.02 -1.48
N ILE A 188 -10.87 -20.69 -0.57
CA ILE A 188 -9.48 -21.14 -0.74
C ILE A 188 -9.37 -22.63 -0.37
N ILE A 189 -8.49 -23.35 -1.09
CA ILE A 189 -8.23 -24.80 -0.89
C ILE A 189 -7.00 -24.96 0.00
#